data_6b0a91ffb34b20b375276c814fcdc002
#
_entry.id   6b0a91ffb34b20b375276c814fcdc002
#
_cell.length_a   1.000
_cell.length_b   1.000
_cell.length_c   1.000
_cell.angle_alpha   90.00
_cell.angle_beta   90.00
_cell.angle_gamma   90.00
#
_symmetry.space_group_name_H-M   'P 1'
#
loop_
_entity.id
_entity.type
_entity.pdbx_description
1 polymer ?
#
loop_
_entity_poly.entity_id
_entity_poly.type
_entity_poly.pdbx_seq_one_letter_code
_entity_poly.pdbx_strand_id
1 'polypeptide(L)'
;MIVCLGIMSSVPRASNPLFLKVYVEGADQTVMFHHVCYCSMDIFEEKEQAIKASGQAAKTADTYLGHLLYMEEYKLSGYVTSSGIRIALVFEESDSKDASLIKAFMRKLHSLYADCVSNPFYQPGQVLSSSKFEKDVATLVRLWNTDAFR
;
A
#
# COMPACT_ATOMS: atom_id res chain seq x y z
N MET A 1 -3.89 11.47 -8.88
CA MET A 1 -2.42 11.33 -8.69
C MET A 1 -2.14 10.58 -7.39
N ILE A 2 -1.21 9.65 -7.40
CA ILE A 2 -0.74 8.99 -6.17
C ILE A 2 0.12 9.97 -5.38
N VAL A 3 -0.22 10.19 -4.12
CA VAL A 3 0.48 11.14 -3.24
C VAL A 3 1.28 10.46 -2.14
N CYS A 4 0.88 9.27 -1.73
CA CYS A 4 1.61 8.50 -0.71
C CYS A 4 1.40 7.00 -0.93
N LEU A 5 2.42 6.23 -0.58
CA LEU A 5 2.41 4.79 -0.67
C LEU A 5 3.09 4.20 0.56
N GLY A 6 2.41 3.28 1.22
CA GLY A 6 2.94 2.59 2.40
C GLY A 6 2.83 1.08 2.26
N ILE A 7 3.87 0.38 2.66
CA ILE A 7 3.89 -1.08 2.80
C ILE A 7 4.14 -1.39 4.27
N MET A 8 3.23 -2.12 4.88
CA MET A 8 3.25 -2.40 6.31
C MET A 8 3.08 -3.89 6.56
N SER A 9 3.58 -4.37 7.67
CA SER A 9 3.38 -5.76 8.10
C SER A 9 2.24 -5.85 9.11
N SER A 10 1.45 -6.92 9.02
CA SER A 10 0.42 -7.24 10.01
C SER A 10 1.00 -7.85 11.29
N VAL A 11 2.30 -8.16 11.32
CA VAL A 11 2.94 -8.75 12.48
C VAL A 11 3.02 -7.72 13.61
N PRO A 12 2.50 -8.03 14.83
CA PRO A 12 2.36 -7.06 15.92
C PRO A 12 3.67 -6.42 16.40
N ARG A 13 4.81 -6.99 16.05
CA ARG A 13 6.13 -6.50 16.48
C ARG A 13 6.76 -5.48 15.52
N ALA A 14 6.17 -5.31 14.33
CA ALA A 14 6.66 -4.33 13.37
C ALA A 14 5.93 -3.00 13.61
N SER A 15 6.44 -2.19 14.51
CA SER A 15 5.89 -0.86 14.81
C SER A 15 6.18 0.15 13.69
N ASN A 16 7.10 -0.16 12.79
CA ASN A 16 7.48 0.73 11.71
C ASN A 16 7.03 0.19 10.36
N PRO A 17 6.58 1.06 9.43
CA PRO A 17 6.29 0.64 8.07
C PRO A 17 7.56 0.10 7.40
N LEU A 18 7.39 -0.95 6.60
CA LEU A 18 8.49 -1.53 5.82
C LEU A 18 8.97 -0.57 4.72
N PHE A 19 8.06 0.16 4.16
CA PHE A 19 8.31 1.20 3.16
C PHE A 19 7.22 2.26 3.25
N LEU A 20 7.61 3.52 3.27
CA LEU A 20 6.67 4.64 3.26
C LEU A 20 7.30 5.79 2.47
N LYS A 21 6.64 6.19 1.40
CA LYS A 21 7.09 7.27 0.54
C LYS A 21 5.95 8.24 0.27
N VAL A 22 6.22 9.51 0.46
CA VAL A 22 5.32 10.61 0.12
C VAL A 22 5.86 11.29 -1.12
N TYR A 23 5.00 11.51 -2.11
CA TYR A 23 5.36 12.08 -3.42
C TYR A 23 4.94 13.54 -3.57
N VAL A 24 4.40 14.13 -2.51
CA VAL A 24 4.00 15.53 -2.46
C VAL A 24 5.04 16.31 -1.65
N GLU A 25 5.36 17.51 -2.10
CA GLU A 25 6.29 18.40 -1.39
C GLU A 25 5.59 19.08 -0.20
N GLY A 26 6.29 19.18 0.91
CA GLY A 26 5.80 19.84 2.13
C GLY A 26 6.00 18.99 3.37
N ALA A 27 6.66 19.55 4.39
CA ALA A 27 6.92 18.84 5.65
C ALA A 27 5.63 18.49 6.40
N ASP A 28 4.68 19.42 6.43
CA ASP A 28 3.40 19.22 7.12
C ASP A 28 2.57 18.13 6.46
N GLN A 29 2.54 18.09 5.11
CA GLN A 29 1.85 17.06 4.35
C GLN A 29 2.49 15.69 4.55
N THR A 30 3.81 15.63 4.59
CA THR A 30 4.55 14.40 4.85
C THR A 30 4.14 13.80 6.19
N VAL A 31 4.12 14.61 7.25
CA VAL A 31 3.71 14.15 8.60
C VAL A 31 2.25 13.69 8.59
N MET A 32 1.37 14.43 7.92
CA MET A 32 -0.04 14.08 7.80
C MET A 32 -0.22 12.70 7.15
N PHE A 33 0.45 12.44 6.03
CA PHE A 33 0.34 11.16 5.34
C PHE A 33 0.96 10.00 6.11
N HIS A 34 2.05 10.24 6.85
CA HIS A 34 2.58 9.25 7.79
C HIS A 34 1.54 8.88 8.84
N HIS A 35 0.91 9.89 9.44
CA HIS A 35 -0.13 9.69 10.43
C HIS A 35 -1.34 8.93 9.87
N VAL A 36 -1.79 9.28 8.68
CA VAL A 36 -2.89 8.60 7.98
C VAL A 36 -2.56 7.12 7.74
N CYS A 37 -1.36 6.80 7.31
CA CYS A 37 -0.92 5.42 7.12
C CYS A 37 -0.89 4.64 8.43
N TYR A 38 -0.45 5.22 9.52
CA TYR A 38 -0.49 4.57 10.84
C TYR A 38 -1.92 4.33 11.31
N CYS A 39 -2.79 5.32 11.19
CA CYS A 39 -4.20 5.18 11.58
C CYS A 39 -4.94 4.15 10.72
N SER A 40 -4.53 3.97 9.48
CA SER A 40 -5.14 2.99 8.59
C SER A 40 -4.95 1.54 9.03
N MET A 41 -3.96 1.27 9.88
CA MET A 41 -3.70 -0.10 10.38
C MET A 41 -4.90 -0.67 11.13
N ASP A 42 -5.59 0.13 11.92
CA ASP A 42 -6.79 -0.29 12.65
C ASP A 42 -7.93 -0.61 11.69
N ILE A 43 -8.06 0.18 10.64
CA ILE A 43 -9.07 -0.03 9.60
C ILE A 43 -8.78 -1.31 8.81
N PHE A 44 -7.53 -1.58 8.51
CA PHE A 44 -7.10 -2.83 7.89
C PHE A 44 -7.51 -4.03 8.74
N GLU A 45 -7.23 -3.98 10.03
CA GLU A 45 -7.54 -5.06 10.96
C GLU A 45 -9.05 -5.30 11.03
N GLU A 46 -9.84 -4.26 11.13
CA GLU A 46 -11.30 -4.35 11.13
C GLU A 46 -11.83 -5.00 9.85
N LYS A 47 -11.35 -4.56 8.70
CA LYS A 47 -11.74 -5.11 7.38
C LYS A 47 -11.33 -6.57 7.23
N GLU A 48 -10.15 -6.93 7.65
CA GLU A 48 -9.68 -8.32 7.62
C GLU A 48 -10.52 -9.23 8.51
N GLN A 49 -10.87 -8.77 9.70
CA GLN A 49 -11.74 -9.51 10.61
C GLN A 49 -13.14 -9.71 10.03
N ALA A 50 -13.70 -8.68 9.39
CA ALA A 50 -15.00 -8.77 8.71
C ALA A 50 -14.98 -9.80 7.57
N ILE A 51 -13.91 -9.86 6.78
CA ILE A 51 -13.74 -10.84 5.71
C ILE A 51 -13.61 -12.24 6.26
N LYS A 52 -12.84 -12.44 7.33
CA LYS A 52 -12.71 -13.74 8.01
C LYS A 52 -14.05 -14.23 8.55
N ALA A 53 -14.83 -13.34 9.16
CA ALA A 53 -16.14 -13.66 9.69
C ALA A 53 -17.15 -14.04 8.60
N SER A 54 -17.03 -13.47 7.40
CA SER A 54 -17.90 -13.80 6.25
C SER A 54 -17.58 -15.13 5.58
N GLY A 55 -16.52 -15.82 5.97
CA GLY A 55 -16.08 -17.09 5.38
C GLY A 55 -15.47 -16.98 3.98
N GLN A 56 -15.28 -15.77 3.47
CA GLN A 56 -14.69 -15.55 2.15
C GLN A 56 -13.16 -15.61 2.14
N ALA A 57 -12.54 -15.60 3.30
CA ALA A 57 -11.08 -15.56 3.46
C ALA A 57 -10.36 -16.79 2.86
N ALA A 58 -11.06 -17.89 2.66
CA ALA A 58 -10.47 -19.13 2.13
C ALA A 58 -10.33 -19.16 0.60
N LYS A 59 -10.90 -18.19 -0.11
CA LYS A 59 -11.03 -18.26 -1.58
C LYS A 59 -10.01 -17.43 -2.37
N THR A 60 -9.39 -16.44 -1.75
CA THR A 60 -8.42 -15.56 -2.43
C THR A 60 -7.21 -15.30 -1.54
N ALA A 61 -6.04 -15.62 -2.06
CA ALA A 61 -4.78 -15.39 -1.36
C ALA A 61 -4.52 -13.90 -1.10
N ASP A 62 -4.88 -13.08 -2.05
CA ASP A 62 -4.67 -11.62 -2.01
C ASP A 62 -6.01 -10.90 -2.18
N THR A 63 -6.26 -9.92 -1.32
CA THR A 63 -7.55 -9.23 -1.27
C THR A 63 -7.39 -7.72 -1.38
N TYR A 64 -8.06 -7.14 -2.37
CA TYR A 64 -8.26 -5.70 -2.46
C TYR A 64 -9.43 -5.29 -1.56
N LEU A 65 -9.15 -4.44 -0.57
CA LEU A 65 -10.16 -4.03 0.42
C LEU A 65 -11.00 -2.83 -0.02
N GLY A 66 -10.68 -2.24 -1.15
CA GLY A 66 -11.34 -1.03 -1.62
C GLY A 66 -10.83 0.23 -0.90
N HIS A 67 -11.65 1.26 -0.91
CA HIS A 67 -11.34 2.49 -0.21
C HIS A 67 -11.59 2.31 1.28
N LEU A 68 -10.54 2.56 2.08
CA LEU A 68 -10.59 2.41 3.53
C LEU A 68 -10.97 3.70 4.24
N LEU A 69 -10.50 4.83 3.71
CA LEU A 69 -10.67 6.13 4.33
C LEU A 69 -10.84 7.19 3.24
N TYR A 70 -11.79 8.10 3.48
CA TYR A 70 -12.00 9.28 2.67
C TYR A 70 -11.63 10.52 3.47
N MET A 71 -10.86 11.39 2.87
CA MET A 71 -10.48 12.69 3.39
C MET A 71 -10.96 13.76 2.40
N GLU A 72 -10.93 15.02 2.77
CA GLU A 72 -11.47 16.11 1.94
C GLU A 72 -10.96 16.10 0.49
N GLU A 73 -9.67 15.84 0.30
CA GLU A 73 -9.03 15.88 -1.02
C GLU A 73 -8.40 14.56 -1.42
N TYR A 74 -8.39 13.57 -0.52
CA TYR A 74 -7.67 12.32 -0.69
C TYR A 74 -8.52 11.11 -0.33
N LYS A 75 -8.20 10.00 -0.92
CA LYS A 75 -8.77 8.69 -0.56
C LYS A 75 -7.66 7.67 -0.39
N LEU A 76 -7.81 6.82 0.59
CA LEU A 76 -6.89 5.74 0.91
C LEU A 76 -7.50 4.41 0.52
N SER A 77 -6.77 3.64 -0.29
CA SER A 77 -7.13 2.28 -0.66
C SER A 77 -6.19 1.27 -0.03
N GLY A 78 -6.71 0.10 0.29
CA GLY A 78 -5.95 -0.96 0.94
C GLY A 78 -5.96 -2.27 0.17
N TYR A 79 -4.85 -2.98 0.28
CA TYR A 79 -4.63 -4.30 -0.28
C TYR A 79 -3.89 -5.17 0.72
N VAL A 80 -4.36 -6.38 0.91
CA VAL A 80 -3.77 -7.34 1.85
C VAL A 80 -3.31 -8.56 1.08
N THR A 81 -2.10 -9.02 1.37
CA THR A 81 -1.54 -10.25 0.81
C THR A 81 -1.73 -11.43 1.77
N SER A 82 -1.64 -12.64 1.22
CA SER A 82 -1.69 -13.88 2.02
C SER A 82 -0.58 -13.99 3.05
N SER A 83 0.55 -13.32 2.80
CA SER A 83 1.70 -13.30 3.72
C SER A 83 1.57 -12.28 4.86
N GLY A 84 0.44 -11.59 4.96
CA GLY A 84 0.20 -10.59 6.00
C GLY A 84 0.80 -9.22 5.72
N ILE A 85 1.11 -8.92 4.48
CA ILE A 85 1.58 -7.60 4.07
C ILE A 85 0.39 -6.73 3.69
N ARG A 86 0.36 -5.52 4.19
CA ARG A 86 -0.66 -4.52 3.95
C ARG A 86 -0.10 -3.39 3.10
N ILE A 87 -0.74 -3.10 1.99
CA ILE A 87 -0.36 -2.01 1.09
C ILE A 87 -1.41 -0.91 1.20
N ALA A 88 -0.98 0.28 1.60
CA ALA A 88 -1.82 1.47 1.66
C ALA A 88 -1.42 2.42 0.54
N LEU A 89 -2.40 2.85 -0.23
CA LEU A 89 -2.21 3.75 -1.35
C LEU A 89 -3.12 4.96 -1.17
N VAL A 90 -2.52 6.14 -1.07
CA VAL A 90 -3.25 7.42 -0.96
C VAL A 90 -3.15 8.14 -2.28
N PHE A 91 -4.28 8.55 -2.81
CA PHE A 91 -4.36 9.31 -4.05
C PHE A 91 -5.44 10.40 -3.96
N GLU A 92 -5.36 11.36 -4.85
CA GLU A 92 -6.31 12.47 -4.90
C GLU A 92 -7.72 11.97 -5.19
N GLU A 93 -8.72 12.56 -4.57
CA GLU A 93 -10.13 12.23 -4.80
C GLU A 93 -10.54 12.41 -6.26
N SER A 94 -9.92 13.37 -6.94
CA SER A 94 -10.13 13.63 -8.38
C SER A 94 -9.69 12.48 -9.29
N ASP A 95 -8.85 11.56 -8.79
CA ASP A 95 -8.41 10.39 -9.55
C ASP A 95 -9.57 9.40 -9.64
N SER A 96 -10.17 9.31 -10.82
CA SER A 96 -11.37 8.49 -11.09
C SER A 96 -11.05 7.15 -11.75
N LYS A 97 -9.81 6.68 -11.64
CA LYS A 97 -9.40 5.39 -12.20
C LYS A 97 -10.20 4.23 -11.60
N ASP A 98 -10.50 3.25 -12.45
CA ASP A 98 -11.29 2.10 -12.07
C ASP A 98 -10.62 1.25 -10.97
N ALA A 99 -11.44 0.62 -10.14
CA ALA A 99 -10.97 -0.31 -9.12
C ALA A 99 -10.11 -1.45 -9.71
N SER A 100 -10.37 -1.85 -10.95
CA SER A 100 -9.56 -2.85 -11.66
C SER A 100 -8.13 -2.39 -11.91
N LEU A 101 -7.94 -1.12 -12.26
CA LEU A 101 -6.61 -0.52 -12.44
C LEU A 101 -5.87 -0.36 -11.11
N ILE A 102 -6.56 0.07 -10.08
CA ILE A 102 -5.99 0.16 -8.71
C ILE A 102 -5.52 -1.23 -8.27
N LYS A 103 -6.33 -2.24 -8.47
CA LYS A 103 -6.01 -3.63 -8.13
C LYS A 103 -4.80 -4.15 -8.93
N ALA A 104 -4.72 -3.84 -10.22
CA ALA A 104 -3.59 -4.20 -11.07
C ALA A 104 -2.30 -3.50 -10.61
N PHE A 105 -2.39 -2.23 -10.23
CA PHE A 105 -1.27 -1.48 -9.64
C PHE A 105 -0.77 -2.13 -8.35
N MET A 106 -1.69 -2.46 -7.44
CA MET A 106 -1.37 -3.10 -6.17
C MET A 106 -0.69 -4.46 -6.36
N ARG A 107 -1.17 -5.26 -7.32
CA ARG A 107 -0.54 -6.54 -7.66
C ARG A 107 0.88 -6.37 -8.19
N LYS A 108 1.10 -5.39 -9.04
CA LYS A 108 2.42 -5.11 -9.59
C LYS A 108 3.37 -4.61 -8.50
N LEU A 109 2.89 -3.77 -7.61
CA LEU A 109 3.62 -3.33 -6.43
C LEU A 109 3.99 -4.51 -5.51
N HIS A 110 3.06 -5.43 -5.28
CA HIS A 110 3.30 -6.64 -4.50
C HIS A 110 4.37 -7.53 -5.17
N SER A 111 4.37 -7.63 -6.49
CA SER A 111 5.40 -8.35 -7.24
C SER A 111 6.79 -7.73 -7.02
N LEU A 112 6.91 -6.41 -7.08
CA LEU A 112 8.16 -5.70 -6.79
C LEU A 112 8.61 -5.93 -5.34
N TYR A 113 7.68 -5.93 -4.40
CA TYR A 113 7.96 -6.25 -3.00
C TYR A 113 8.50 -7.68 -2.86
N ALA A 114 7.83 -8.66 -3.48
CA ALA A 114 8.25 -10.05 -3.44
C ALA A 114 9.66 -10.25 -3.99
N ASP A 115 9.99 -9.59 -5.10
CA ASP A 115 11.34 -9.61 -5.67
C ASP A 115 12.38 -9.02 -4.71
N CYS A 116 12.03 -7.94 -4.03
CA CYS A 116 12.91 -7.30 -3.06
C CYS A 116 13.19 -8.19 -1.84
N VAL A 117 12.17 -8.82 -1.28
CA VAL A 117 12.32 -9.69 -0.09
C VAL A 117 12.86 -11.08 -0.40
N SER A 118 12.89 -11.47 -1.65
CA SER A 118 13.51 -12.72 -2.10
C SER A 118 15.03 -12.69 -2.04
N ASN A 119 15.65 -11.55 -1.75
CA ASN A 119 17.07 -11.43 -1.49
C ASN A 119 17.43 -12.24 -0.23
N PRO A 120 18.41 -13.20 -0.30
CA PRO A 120 18.77 -14.03 0.85
C PRO A 120 19.35 -13.24 2.03
N PHE A 121 19.81 -12.02 1.80
CA PHE A 121 20.31 -11.13 2.85
C PHE A 121 19.23 -10.26 3.50
N TYR A 122 18.01 -10.30 2.99
CA TYR A 122 16.90 -9.59 3.60
C TYR A 122 16.37 -10.36 4.83
N GLN A 123 16.21 -9.66 5.94
CA GLN A 123 15.62 -10.23 7.14
C GLN A 123 14.14 -9.79 7.26
N PRO A 124 13.22 -10.72 7.51
CA PRO A 124 11.81 -10.38 7.66
C PRO A 124 11.57 -9.30 8.73
N GLY A 125 10.77 -8.31 8.38
CA GLY A 125 10.46 -7.18 9.25
C GLY A 125 11.42 -6.00 9.18
N GLN A 126 12.51 -6.10 8.41
CA GLN A 126 13.39 -4.97 8.16
C GLN A 126 12.77 -3.98 7.18
N VAL A 127 13.13 -2.71 7.35
CA VAL A 127 12.80 -1.66 6.38
C VAL A 127 13.40 -1.99 5.01
N LEU A 128 12.60 -1.80 3.97
CA LEU A 128 13.05 -2.00 2.59
C LEU A 128 14.00 -0.86 2.19
N SER A 129 15.27 -1.15 2.13
CA SER A 129 16.34 -0.17 1.82
C SER A 129 16.95 -0.35 0.43
N SER A 130 16.40 -1.23 -0.40
CA SER A 130 16.90 -1.47 -1.75
C SER A 130 16.68 -0.25 -2.65
N SER A 131 17.76 0.30 -3.19
CA SER A 131 17.69 1.41 -4.14
C SER A 131 17.00 1.03 -5.45
N LYS A 132 17.13 -0.23 -5.88
CA LYS A 132 16.43 -0.77 -7.04
C LYS A 132 14.92 -0.77 -6.81
N PHE A 133 14.48 -1.29 -5.68
CA PHE A 133 13.06 -1.31 -5.30
C PHE A 133 12.47 0.10 -5.28
N GLU A 134 13.16 1.05 -4.67
CA GLU A 134 12.71 2.44 -4.59
C GLU A 134 12.57 3.08 -5.97
N LYS A 135 13.53 2.82 -6.88
CA LYS A 135 13.47 3.29 -8.27
C LYS A 135 12.32 2.66 -9.06
N ASP A 136 12.12 1.36 -8.91
CA ASP A 136 11.06 0.62 -9.60
C ASP A 136 9.68 1.11 -9.14
N VAL A 137 9.51 1.33 -7.85
CA VAL A 137 8.27 1.89 -7.29
C VAL A 137 8.05 3.33 -7.77
N ALA A 138 9.08 4.17 -7.78
CA ALA A 138 8.98 5.53 -8.28
C ALA A 138 8.58 5.57 -9.77
N THR A 139 9.12 4.67 -10.57
CA THR A 139 8.75 4.51 -11.97
C THR A 139 7.28 4.11 -12.12
N LEU A 140 6.82 3.17 -11.31
CA LEU A 140 5.44 2.69 -11.31
C LEU A 140 4.46 3.83 -10.93
N VAL A 141 4.78 4.60 -9.92
CA VAL A 141 3.99 5.76 -9.49
C VAL A 141 3.96 6.83 -10.58
N ARG A 142 5.08 7.09 -11.23
CA ARG A 142 5.15 8.03 -12.34
C ARG A 142 4.26 7.59 -13.52
N LEU A 143 4.28 6.31 -13.86
CA LEU A 143 3.39 5.76 -14.91
C LEU A 143 1.91 5.96 -14.56
N TRP A 144 1.55 5.79 -13.31
CA TRP A 144 0.19 6.06 -12.86
C TRP A 144 -0.17 7.54 -13.00
N ASN A 145 0.69 8.41 -12.51
CA ASN A 145 0.45 9.86 -12.48
C ASN A 145 0.44 10.50 -13.88
N THR A 146 1.06 9.86 -14.86
CA THR A 146 1.04 10.30 -16.27
C THR A 146 -0.01 9.59 -17.12
N ASP A 147 -0.92 8.82 -16.50
CA ASP A 147 -1.94 8.01 -17.18
C ASP A 147 -1.38 6.97 -18.17
N ALA A 148 -0.09 6.67 -18.06
CA ALA A 148 0.57 5.66 -18.88
C ALA A 148 0.46 4.24 -18.29
N PHE A 149 -0.05 4.11 -17.07
CA PHE A 149 -0.29 2.82 -16.44
C PHE A 149 -1.55 2.16 -17.02
N ARG A 150 -1.36 0.99 -17.59
CA ARG A 150 -2.44 0.18 -18.18
C ARG A 150 -2.24 -1.30 -17.90
#